data_5c83f659295711c304bfec0aff23b7fd
#
_entry.id   5c83f659295711c304bfec0aff23b7fd
#
_cell.length_a   1.000
_cell.length_b   1.000
_cell.length_c   1.000
_cell.angle_alpha   90.00
_cell.angle_beta   90.00
_cell.angle_gamma   90.00
#
_symmetry.space_group_name_H-M   'P 1'
#
loop_
_entity.id
_entity.type
_entity.pdbx_description
1 polymer ?
#
loop_
_entity_poly.entity_id
_entity_poly.type
_entity_poly.pdbx_seq_one_letter_code
_entity_poly.pdbx_strand_id
1 'polypeptide(L)'
;MSCKTKPFGFNHAVKFFIQISFFFFILSTNACMSSKVCSDNDKNCSIQEQIYSIISAPQGIYLYTTQTSYQGNLAAYGSTLDDSLHNICTTNRIFASMINTSCSNVLPVVSTSTSPMYNFGTLYSIPDNTSYPVRGSKGGIIANSWTNMFPSLLMTLEQAGVTSQTFWTFANTGGTYNSADNCIDGTIVGAAGAIGSPTDNSTNWLLSGAPGCTESHPIICLCY
;
A
#
# COMPACT_ATOMS: atom_id res chain seq x y z
N MET A 1 -84.09 19.28 -17.75
CA MET A 1 -83.00 19.19 -18.75
C MET A 1 -81.68 19.17 -18.01
N SER A 2 -81.01 17.99 -17.88
CA SER A 2 -79.80 17.78 -17.14
C SER A 2 -78.65 17.65 -18.14
N CYS A 3 -77.72 18.58 -18.10
CA CYS A 3 -76.56 18.60 -18.98
C CYS A 3 -75.39 17.75 -18.30
N LYS A 4 -75.22 16.52 -18.78
CA LYS A 4 -74.05 15.68 -18.37
C LYS A 4 -72.81 16.14 -19.12
N THR A 5 -71.88 16.81 -18.44
CA THR A 5 -70.55 17.07 -18.94
C THR A 5 -69.69 15.81 -18.75
N LYS A 6 -69.21 15.22 -19.85
CA LYS A 6 -68.20 14.15 -19.84
C LYS A 6 -66.83 14.71 -19.33
N PRO A 7 -66.14 14.04 -18.44
CA PRO A 7 -64.75 14.43 -18.09
C PRO A 7 -63.82 14.13 -19.27
N PHE A 8 -63.25 15.16 -19.82
CA PHE A 8 -62.23 15.08 -20.86
C PHE A 8 -60.95 14.47 -20.27
N GLY A 9 -60.46 13.44 -20.96
CA GLY A 9 -59.34 12.64 -20.50
C GLY A 9 -58.00 13.38 -20.48
N PHE A 10 -57.81 14.23 -19.51
CA PHE A 10 -56.56 14.98 -19.29
C PHE A 10 -55.43 14.12 -18.71
N ASN A 11 -55.75 12.91 -18.28
CA ASN A 11 -54.77 12.05 -17.54
C ASN A 11 -53.82 11.26 -18.43
N HIS A 12 -54.12 11.00 -19.69
CA HIS A 12 -53.23 10.21 -20.55
C HIS A 12 -52.09 11.02 -21.16
N ALA A 13 -52.37 12.26 -21.58
CA ALA A 13 -51.35 13.12 -22.16
C ALA A 13 -50.28 13.53 -21.11
N VAL A 14 -50.71 13.87 -19.89
CA VAL A 14 -49.78 14.24 -18.80
C VAL A 14 -48.92 13.06 -18.37
N LYS A 15 -49.49 11.85 -18.26
CA LYS A 15 -48.70 10.64 -17.96
C LYS A 15 -47.69 10.31 -19.06
N PHE A 16 -48.08 10.49 -20.32
CA PHE A 16 -47.17 10.24 -21.44
C PHE A 16 -46.01 11.24 -21.48
N PHE A 17 -46.29 12.53 -21.20
CA PHE A 17 -45.23 13.54 -21.10
C PHE A 17 -44.28 13.31 -19.93
N ILE A 18 -44.78 12.88 -18.77
CA ILE A 18 -43.98 12.57 -17.60
C ILE A 18 -43.08 11.33 -17.89
N GLN A 19 -43.63 10.30 -18.53
CA GLN A 19 -42.82 9.11 -18.89
C GLN A 19 -41.73 9.42 -19.94
N ILE A 20 -42.04 10.23 -20.95
CA ILE A 20 -41.05 10.66 -21.95
C ILE A 20 -39.96 11.53 -21.29
N SER A 21 -40.35 12.47 -20.41
CA SER A 21 -39.39 13.32 -19.67
C SER A 21 -38.47 12.50 -18.76
N PHE A 22 -39.02 11.47 -18.08
CA PHE A 22 -38.24 10.59 -17.24
C PHE A 22 -37.27 9.71 -18.05
N PHE A 23 -37.71 9.24 -19.22
CA PHE A 23 -36.85 8.47 -20.15
C PHE A 23 -35.73 9.32 -20.74
N PHE A 24 -36.00 10.58 -21.10
CA PHE A 24 -34.97 11.52 -21.55
C PHE A 24 -34.00 11.90 -20.42
N PHE A 25 -34.46 11.98 -19.18
CA PHE A 25 -33.61 12.27 -18.04
C PHE A 25 -32.65 11.09 -17.74
N ILE A 26 -33.12 9.85 -17.85
CA ILE A 26 -32.29 8.65 -17.68
C ILE A 26 -31.28 8.52 -18.82
N LEU A 27 -31.64 8.83 -20.07
CA LEU A 27 -30.75 8.84 -21.22
C LEU A 27 -29.70 9.94 -21.14
N SER A 28 -30.04 11.11 -20.61
CA SER A 28 -29.09 12.22 -20.48
C SER A 28 -28.10 12.02 -19.32
N THR A 29 -28.47 11.30 -18.25
CA THR A 29 -27.54 10.98 -17.17
C THR A 29 -26.51 9.91 -17.58
N ASN A 30 -26.89 8.97 -18.45
CA ASN A 30 -25.94 7.99 -19.00
C ASN A 30 -25.00 8.60 -20.04
N ALA A 31 -25.42 9.62 -20.80
CA ALA A 31 -24.58 10.30 -21.78
C ALA A 31 -23.55 11.24 -21.12
N CYS A 32 -23.83 11.77 -19.92
CA CYS A 32 -22.88 12.64 -19.20
C CYS A 32 -21.78 11.87 -18.44
N MET A 33 -21.95 10.58 -18.17
CA MET A 33 -20.92 9.78 -17.50
C MET A 33 -19.84 9.23 -18.43
N SER A 34 -20.07 9.21 -19.75
CA SER A 34 -19.16 8.50 -20.67
C SER A 34 -18.20 9.35 -21.49
N SER A 35 -18.30 10.69 -21.46
CA SER A 35 -17.61 11.43 -22.52
C SER A 35 -16.63 12.53 -22.12
N LYS A 36 -16.33 12.75 -20.85
CA LYS A 36 -15.43 13.86 -20.47
C LYS A 36 -14.28 13.56 -19.50
N VAL A 37 -14.16 12.35 -19.00
CA VAL A 37 -13.13 12.04 -17.98
C VAL A 37 -12.00 11.19 -18.52
N CYS A 38 -12.20 10.46 -19.61
CA CYS A 38 -11.18 9.56 -20.14
C CYS A 38 -11.05 9.70 -21.67
N SER A 39 -9.86 9.96 -22.16
CA SER A 39 -9.56 9.81 -23.59
C SER A 39 -9.36 8.32 -23.92
N ASP A 40 -9.69 7.89 -25.14
CA ASP A 40 -9.54 6.50 -25.60
C ASP A 40 -8.09 5.97 -25.51
N ASN A 41 -7.13 6.83 -25.24
CA ASN A 41 -5.73 6.49 -25.01
C ASN A 41 -5.35 6.36 -23.53
N ASP A 42 -6.25 6.65 -22.61
CA ASP A 42 -5.96 6.54 -21.18
C ASP A 42 -6.48 5.21 -20.62
N LYS A 43 -5.64 4.19 -20.71
CA LYS A 43 -5.93 2.81 -20.25
C LYS A 43 -6.35 2.74 -18.78
N ASN A 44 -5.99 3.74 -17.97
CA ASN A 44 -6.36 3.78 -16.55
C ASN A 44 -7.80 4.24 -16.29
N CYS A 45 -8.51 4.63 -17.33
CA CYS A 45 -9.85 5.23 -17.22
C CYS A 45 -11.00 4.31 -17.62
N SER A 46 -10.76 3.13 -18.17
CA SER A 46 -11.85 2.20 -18.46
C SER A 46 -12.37 1.58 -17.15
N ILE A 47 -13.69 1.57 -16.98
CA ILE A 47 -14.33 0.89 -15.82
C ILE A 47 -13.92 -0.58 -15.76
N GLN A 48 -13.70 -1.21 -16.91
CA GLN A 48 -13.20 -2.56 -17.01
C GLN A 48 -11.78 -2.69 -16.47
N GLU A 49 -10.88 -1.76 -16.76
CA GLU A 49 -9.51 -1.79 -16.23
C GLU A 49 -9.45 -1.41 -14.76
N GLN A 50 -10.32 -0.52 -14.28
CA GLN A 50 -10.45 -0.26 -12.85
C GLN A 50 -10.98 -1.49 -12.11
N ILE A 51 -11.94 -2.21 -12.66
CA ILE A 51 -12.45 -3.47 -12.11
C ILE A 51 -11.36 -4.56 -12.19
N TYR A 52 -10.61 -4.66 -13.29
CA TYR A 52 -9.47 -5.58 -13.41
C TYR A 52 -8.34 -5.23 -12.45
N SER A 53 -8.03 -3.97 -12.23
CA SER A 53 -7.02 -3.56 -11.24
C SER A 53 -7.46 -3.83 -9.79
N ILE A 54 -8.77 -3.86 -9.53
CA ILE A 54 -9.33 -4.24 -8.22
C ILE A 54 -9.35 -5.77 -8.05
N ILE A 55 -9.57 -6.53 -9.15
CA ILE A 55 -9.73 -7.99 -9.10
C ILE A 55 -8.39 -8.73 -9.30
N SER A 56 -7.45 -8.16 -10.03
CA SER A 56 -6.15 -8.77 -10.30
C SER A 56 -5.03 -7.75 -10.10
N ALA A 57 -4.66 -7.54 -8.84
CA ALA A 57 -3.45 -6.77 -8.56
C ALA A 57 -2.27 -7.42 -9.29
N PRO A 58 -1.39 -6.62 -9.93
CA PRO A 58 -0.21 -7.15 -10.57
C PRO A 58 0.61 -7.99 -9.60
N GLN A 59 1.18 -9.09 -10.06
CA GLN A 59 2.08 -9.89 -9.22
C GLN A 59 3.25 -9.03 -8.74
N GLY A 60 3.68 -9.26 -7.51
CA GLY A 60 4.78 -8.52 -6.91
C GLY A 60 4.83 -8.65 -5.40
N ILE A 61 5.89 -8.11 -4.84
CA ILE A 61 6.08 -7.93 -3.40
C ILE A 61 5.57 -6.54 -3.08
N TYR A 62 4.58 -6.43 -2.21
CA TYR A 62 3.97 -5.15 -1.86
C TYR A 62 4.50 -4.63 -0.53
N LEU A 63 4.94 -3.38 -0.50
CA LEU A 63 5.33 -2.70 0.73
C LEU A 63 4.17 -1.88 1.28
N TYR A 64 3.99 -1.93 2.58
CA TYR A 64 3.06 -1.09 3.33
C TYR A 64 3.67 -0.66 4.66
N THR A 65 3.15 0.39 5.26
CA THR A 65 3.58 0.88 6.57
C THR A 65 2.56 0.55 7.64
N THR A 66 3.02 0.40 8.88
CA THR A 66 2.14 0.31 10.04
C THR A 66 1.43 1.65 10.26
N GLN A 67 0.19 1.62 10.75
CA GLN A 67 -0.55 2.82 11.11
C GLN A 67 -0.02 3.48 12.39
N THR A 68 0.54 2.65 13.27
CA THR A 68 1.11 3.09 14.54
C THR A 68 2.63 3.18 14.42
N SER A 69 3.21 4.19 15.04
CA SER A 69 4.66 4.29 15.26
C SER A 69 5.03 3.62 16.58
N TYR A 70 6.19 3.00 16.63
CA TYR A 70 6.71 2.21 17.74
C TYR A 70 8.03 2.80 18.22
N GLN A 71 8.27 2.77 19.52
CA GLN A 71 9.61 3.00 20.06
C GLN A 71 10.54 1.85 19.71
N GLY A 72 11.87 2.06 19.84
CA GLY A 72 12.86 1.07 19.42
C GLY A 72 12.86 -0.24 20.23
N ASN A 73 12.10 -0.35 21.34
CA ASN A 73 11.92 -1.61 22.08
C ASN A 73 10.96 -2.59 21.37
N LEU A 74 11.23 -2.84 20.11
CA LEU A 74 10.38 -3.62 19.22
C LEU A 74 10.18 -5.08 19.63
N ALA A 75 11.07 -5.65 20.44
CA ALA A 75 10.94 -7.01 20.97
C ALA A 75 9.80 -7.17 21.99
N ALA A 76 9.18 -6.08 22.44
CA ALA A 76 8.14 -6.10 23.47
C ALA A 76 6.80 -6.72 23.02
N TYR A 77 6.61 -6.99 21.74
CA TYR A 77 5.34 -7.45 21.14
C TYR A 77 5.36 -8.95 20.76
N GLY A 78 6.39 -9.71 21.15
CA GLY A 78 6.55 -11.13 20.86
C GLY A 78 7.50 -11.84 21.83
N SER A 79 7.79 -13.10 21.57
CA SER A 79 8.76 -13.90 22.35
C SER A 79 10.22 -13.62 21.94
N THR A 80 10.42 -13.23 20.70
CA THR A 80 11.70 -12.78 20.13
C THR A 80 11.48 -11.49 19.35
N LEU A 81 12.56 -10.81 18.94
CA LEU A 81 12.43 -9.65 18.07
C LEU A 81 11.76 -10.02 16.73
N ASP A 82 12.13 -11.15 16.13
CA ASP A 82 11.52 -11.61 14.86
C ASP A 82 10.03 -11.90 15.01
N ASP A 83 9.61 -12.61 16.07
CA ASP A 83 8.20 -12.87 16.34
C ASP A 83 7.42 -11.57 16.58
N SER A 84 8.02 -10.66 17.33
CA SER A 84 7.44 -9.37 17.64
C SER A 84 7.18 -8.53 16.38
N LEU A 85 8.18 -8.40 15.52
CA LEU A 85 8.09 -7.69 14.26
C LEU A 85 7.07 -8.33 13.32
N HIS A 86 7.04 -9.66 13.27
CA HIS A 86 6.03 -10.39 12.50
C HIS A 86 4.61 -10.13 13.01
N ASN A 87 4.40 -10.17 14.33
CA ASN A 87 3.12 -9.86 14.96
C ASN A 87 2.66 -8.42 14.65
N ILE A 88 3.57 -7.45 14.74
CA ILE A 88 3.30 -6.05 14.39
C ILE A 88 2.83 -5.95 12.94
N CYS A 89 3.57 -6.54 12.00
CA CYS A 89 3.23 -6.47 10.58
C CYS A 89 1.91 -7.19 10.26
N THR A 90 1.70 -8.39 10.80
CA THR A 90 0.47 -9.16 10.58
C THR A 90 -0.76 -8.44 11.12
N THR A 91 -0.68 -7.85 12.31
CA THR A 91 -1.78 -7.08 12.91
C THR A 91 -2.11 -5.84 12.09
N ASN A 92 -1.09 -5.14 11.55
CA ASN A 92 -1.29 -3.95 10.75
C ASN A 92 -1.72 -4.25 9.30
N ARG A 93 -1.59 -5.50 8.83
CA ARG A 93 -1.95 -5.91 7.46
C ARG A 93 -3.40 -5.62 7.11
N ILE A 94 -4.32 -5.82 8.05
CA ILE A 94 -5.77 -5.58 7.84
C ILE A 94 -6.10 -4.10 7.61
N PHE A 95 -5.25 -3.19 8.08
CA PHE A 95 -5.42 -1.74 7.90
C PHE A 95 -4.65 -1.21 6.70
N ALA A 96 -3.81 -2.03 6.09
CA ALA A 96 -3.03 -1.62 4.93
C ALA A 96 -3.94 -1.44 3.72
N SER A 97 -3.99 -0.21 3.22
CA SER A 97 -4.70 0.14 1.98
C SER A 97 -3.88 -0.35 0.79
N MET A 98 -3.95 -1.65 0.50
CA MET A 98 -3.23 -2.28 -0.61
C MET A 98 -4.17 -2.75 -1.69
N ILE A 99 -3.70 -2.67 -2.93
CA ILE A 99 -4.43 -3.15 -4.11
C ILE A 99 -4.61 -4.69 -4.05
N ASN A 100 -3.57 -5.42 -3.60
CA ASN A 100 -3.60 -6.86 -3.49
C ASN A 100 -4.10 -7.30 -2.12
N THR A 101 -5.23 -8.00 -2.09
CA THR A 101 -5.80 -8.58 -0.87
C THR A 101 -5.36 -10.03 -0.62
N SER A 102 -4.72 -10.69 -1.60
CA SER A 102 -4.33 -12.11 -1.52
C SER A 102 -2.94 -12.35 -0.92
N CYS A 103 -2.47 -11.44 -0.08
CA CYS A 103 -1.20 -11.54 0.63
C CYS A 103 -1.21 -12.71 1.61
N SER A 104 -0.50 -13.77 1.30
CA SER A 104 -0.39 -14.95 2.16
C SER A 104 0.76 -14.88 3.15
N ASN A 105 1.81 -14.15 2.81
CA ASN A 105 3.02 -14.03 3.62
C ASN A 105 3.30 -12.57 3.96
N VAL A 106 3.57 -12.29 5.21
CA VAL A 106 3.87 -10.96 5.74
C VAL A 106 5.19 -10.99 6.48
N LEU A 107 6.09 -10.08 6.17
CA LEU A 107 7.37 -9.93 6.87
C LEU A 107 7.66 -8.46 7.18
N PRO A 108 8.40 -8.19 8.28
CA PRO A 108 8.89 -6.86 8.58
C PRO A 108 10.08 -6.49 7.69
N VAL A 109 10.16 -5.25 7.21
CA VAL A 109 11.35 -4.71 6.53
C VAL A 109 12.28 -4.09 7.59
N VAL A 110 12.72 -4.94 8.52
CA VAL A 110 13.66 -4.63 9.61
C VAL A 110 14.67 -5.75 9.67
N SER A 111 15.95 -5.43 9.72
CA SER A 111 17.01 -6.44 9.88
C SER A 111 17.16 -6.83 11.33
N THR A 112 17.29 -8.12 11.57
CA THR A 112 17.68 -8.68 12.87
C THR A 112 18.96 -9.51 12.75
N SER A 113 19.55 -9.90 13.87
CA SER A 113 20.76 -10.73 13.89
C SER A 113 20.53 -12.11 13.26
N THR A 114 19.31 -12.62 13.33
CA THR A 114 18.88 -13.92 12.76
C THR A 114 18.29 -13.79 11.37
N SER A 115 17.74 -12.64 11.04
CA SER A 115 17.00 -12.38 9.79
C SER A 115 17.41 -11.04 9.16
N PRO A 116 18.62 -10.94 8.58
CA PRO A 116 19.00 -9.76 7.80
C PRO A 116 18.14 -9.65 6.53
N MET A 117 17.62 -8.46 6.23
CA MET A 117 16.73 -8.22 5.09
C MET A 117 17.31 -8.69 3.75
N TYR A 118 18.62 -8.52 3.56
CA TYR A 118 19.32 -8.97 2.34
C TYR A 118 19.12 -10.48 2.09
N ASN A 119 18.96 -11.27 3.15
CA ASN A 119 18.84 -12.74 3.07
C ASN A 119 17.38 -13.22 3.00
N PHE A 120 16.40 -12.35 2.94
CA PHE A 120 14.98 -12.74 2.95
C PHE A 120 14.59 -13.64 1.78
N GLY A 121 15.20 -13.45 0.60
CA GLY A 121 15.01 -14.37 -0.53
C GLY A 121 15.31 -15.81 -0.19
N THR A 122 16.41 -16.05 0.55
CA THR A 122 16.82 -17.39 0.98
C THR A 122 16.05 -17.87 2.22
N LEU A 123 15.88 -16.99 3.22
CA LEU A 123 15.27 -17.35 4.51
C LEU A 123 13.76 -17.63 4.39
N TYR A 124 13.07 -16.84 3.57
CA TYR A 124 11.61 -16.86 3.47
C TYR A 124 11.10 -17.19 2.07
N SER A 125 11.98 -17.58 1.16
CA SER A 125 11.63 -17.90 -0.24
C SER A 125 10.89 -16.76 -0.95
N ILE A 126 11.26 -15.51 -0.65
CA ILE A 126 10.71 -14.35 -1.37
C ILE A 126 11.12 -14.46 -2.85
N PRO A 127 10.18 -14.33 -3.80
CA PRO A 127 10.53 -14.34 -5.21
C PRO A 127 11.50 -13.21 -5.56
N ASP A 128 12.69 -13.55 -6.06
CA ASP A 128 13.70 -12.57 -6.44
C ASP A 128 13.95 -12.60 -7.96
N ASN A 129 12.97 -12.14 -8.70
CA ASN A 129 13.04 -12.05 -10.15
C ASN A 129 12.16 -10.90 -10.66
N THR A 130 12.34 -10.51 -11.92
CA THR A 130 11.65 -9.37 -12.53
C THR A 130 10.15 -9.57 -12.75
N SER A 131 9.64 -10.80 -12.64
CA SER A 131 8.20 -11.08 -12.67
C SER A 131 7.51 -10.75 -11.34
N TYR A 132 8.29 -10.59 -10.27
CA TYR A 132 7.83 -10.20 -8.94
C TYR A 132 8.53 -8.92 -8.47
N PRO A 133 8.30 -7.76 -9.11
CA PRO A 133 8.88 -6.50 -8.69
C PRO A 133 8.39 -6.09 -7.31
N VAL A 134 9.21 -5.31 -6.60
CA VAL A 134 8.81 -4.66 -5.36
C VAL A 134 7.97 -3.44 -5.69
N ARG A 135 6.79 -3.36 -5.06
CA ARG A 135 5.77 -2.33 -5.33
C ARG A 135 5.37 -1.60 -4.07
N GLY A 136 5.00 -0.35 -4.22
CA GLY A 136 4.28 0.38 -3.17
C GLY A 136 2.82 -0.06 -3.08
N SER A 137 2.14 0.37 -2.04
CA SER A 137 0.73 0.05 -1.76
C SER A 137 -0.23 0.40 -2.91
N LYS A 138 0.14 1.37 -3.75
CA LYS A 138 -0.63 1.81 -4.93
C LYS A 138 -0.17 1.15 -6.25
N GLY A 139 0.71 0.16 -6.18
CA GLY A 139 1.19 -0.59 -7.35
C GLY A 139 2.41 0.00 -8.07
N GLY A 140 2.90 1.19 -7.69
CA GLY A 140 4.13 1.78 -8.25
C GLY A 140 5.34 0.87 -8.02
N ILE A 141 6.20 0.68 -9.03
CA ILE A 141 7.37 -0.19 -8.94
C ILE A 141 8.52 0.54 -8.25
N ILE A 142 8.92 0.02 -7.09
CA ILE A 142 10.02 0.53 -6.26
C ILE A 142 11.35 -0.10 -6.69
N ALA A 143 11.34 -1.38 -7.02
CA ALA A 143 12.51 -2.11 -7.52
C ALA A 143 12.07 -3.27 -8.42
N ASN A 144 12.92 -3.69 -9.35
CA ASN A 144 12.62 -4.78 -10.29
C ASN A 144 12.61 -6.17 -9.63
N SER A 145 13.25 -6.35 -8.50
CA SER A 145 13.22 -7.56 -7.66
C SER A 145 13.60 -7.21 -6.23
N TRP A 146 13.52 -8.18 -5.32
CA TRP A 146 13.89 -7.98 -3.92
C TRP A 146 15.34 -7.51 -3.76
N THR A 147 16.30 -8.20 -4.34
CA THR A 147 17.73 -7.85 -4.21
C THR A 147 18.08 -6.54 -4.91
N ASN A 148 17.37 -6.18 -5.96
CA ASN A 148 17.58 -4.90 -6.66
C ASN A 148 17.13 -3.67 -5.85
N MET A 149 16.45 -3.88 -4.73
CA MET A 149 16.03 -2.79 -3.83
C MET A 149 17.20 -2.23 -3.02
N PHE A 150 18.24 -3.03 -2.74
CA PHE A 150 19.31 -2.65 -1.82
C PHE A 150 20.33 -1.67 -2.40
N PRO A 151 20.77 -1.77 -3.67
CA PRO A 151 21.69 -0.77 -4.21
C PRO A 151 21.01 0.59 -4.46
N SER A 152 19.77 0.60 -4.91
CA SER A 152 18.99 1.85 -5.11
C SER A 152 17.55 1.52 -5.46
N LEU A 153 16.64 2.45 -5.16
CA LEU A 153 15.24 2.36 -5.54
C LEU A 153 14.99 3.07 -6.87
N LEU A 154 14.04 2.59 -7.66
CA LEU A 154 13.58 3.24 -8.90
C LEU A 154 12.74 4.49 -8.60
N MET A 155 12.02 4.47 -7.47
CA MET A 155 11.30 5.61 -6.91
C MET A 155 11.37 5.58 -5.39
N THR A 156 11.21 6.71 -4.74
CA THR A 156 11.22 6.79 -3.28
C THR A 156 10.00 6.10 -2.68
N LEU A 157 10.09 5.71 -1.41
CA LEU A 157 8.97 5.09 -0.70
C LEU A 157 7.78 6.05 -0.55
N GLU A 158 8.06 7.34 -0.43
CA GLU A 158 7.04 8.39 -0.41
C GLU A 158 6.30 8.49 -1.76
N GLN A 159 7.04 8.54 -2.87
CA GLN A 159 6.45 8.55 -4.22
C GLN A 159 5.62 7.30 -4.50
N ALA A 160 6.06 6.14 -4.01
CA ALA A 160 5.34 4.88 -4.11
C ALA A 160 4.11 4.79 -3.17
N GLY A 161 3.91 5.77 -2.30
CA GLY A 161 2.80 5.83 -1.36
C GLY A 161 2.92 4.83 -0.21
N VAL A 162 4.15 4.41 0.15
CA VAL A 162 4.40 3.50 1.27
C VAL A 162 4.39 4.25 2.58
N THR A 163 5.25 5.27 2.72
CA THR A 163 5.34 6.12 3.92
C THR A 163 5.94 7.47 3.56
N SER A 164 5.57 8.51 4.30
CA SER A 164 6.23 9.82 4.29
C SER A 164 7.07 10.08 5.55
N GLN A 165 7.15 9.11 6.46
CA GLN A 165 7.89 9.20 7.71
C GLN A 165 9.14 8.33 7.66
N THR A 166 10.20 8.73 8.38
CA THR A 166 11.32 7.85 8.68
C THR A 166 10.82 6.63 9.45
N PHE A 167 11.47 5.49 9.25
CA PHE A 167 11.00 4.19 9.73
C PHE A 167 12.15 3.36 10.29
N TRP A 168 11.85 2.47 11.25
CA TRP A 168 12.85 1.57 11.80
C TRP A 168 13.33 0.57 10.76
N THR A 169 14.65 0.37 10.69
CA THR A 169 15.27 -0.61 9.78
C THR A 169 16.23 -1.56 10.50
N PHE A 170 16.91 -1.09 11.53
CA PHE A 170 18.02 -1.79 12.21
C PHE A 170 19.03 -2.36 11.21
N ALA A 171 19.20 -1.69 10.08
CA ALA A 171 19.99 -2.14 8.96
C ALA A 171 21.13 -1.17 8.64
N ASN A 172 22.21 -1.73 8.11
CA ASN A 172 23.19 -0.99 7.34
C ASN A 172 22.68 -0.73 5.91
N THR A 173 23.38 0.11 5.17
CA THR A 173 23.22 0.20 3.71
C THR A 173 23.35 -1.20 3.10
N GLY A 174 22.46 -1.54 2.17
CA GLY A 174 22.44 -2.87 1.58
C GLY A 174 21.67 -3.94 2.35
N GLY A 175 20.95 -3.58 3.43
CA GLY A 175 20.01 -4.47 4.10
C GLY A 175 20.61 -5.51 5.04
N THR A 176 21.89 -5.38 5.39
CA THR A 176 22.54 -6.22 6.41
C THR A 176 22.18 -5.70 7.81
N TYR A 177 22.23 -6.57 8.81
CA TYR A 177 21.98 -6.19 10.19
C TYR A 177 23.00 -5.18 10.72
N ASN A 178 22.53 -4.12 11.38
CA ASN A 178 23.36 -3.13 12.04
C ASN A 178 23.52 -3.48 13.53
N SER A 179 24.66 -4.06 13.88
CA SER A 179 24.92 -4.49 15.27
C SER A 179 25.17 -3.33 16.24
N ALA A 180 25.40 -2.11 15.75
CA ALA A 180 25.64 -0.94 16.58
C ALA A 180 24.36 -0.18 16.92
N ASP A 181 23.47 -0.04 15.92
CA ASP A 181 22.27 0.82 16.02
C ASP A 181 21.00 -0.02 15.84
N ASN A 182 20.63 -0.80 16.86
CA ASN A 182 19.52 -1.74 16.81
C ASN A 182 18.72 -1.77 18.12
N CYS A 183 18.83 -0.75 18.98
CA CYS A 183 18.16 -0.67 20.26
C CYS A 183 18.44 -1.87 21.17
N ILE A 184 19.66 -2.44 21.11
CA ILE A 184 20.09 -3.69 21.76
C ILE A 184 19.10 -4.82 21.40
N ASP A 185 19.09 -5.20 20.12
CA ASP A 185 18.15 -6.18 19.56
C ASP A 185 16.68 -5.85 19.85
N GLY A 186 16.34 -4.56 19.79
CA GLY A 186 14.98 -4.09 20.03
C GLY A 186 14.48 -4.29 21.45
N THR A 187 15.36 -4.42 22.44
CA THR A 187 14.94 -4.70 23.84
C THR A 187 14.84 -3.47 24.70
N ILE A 188 15.55 -2.40 24.37
CA ILE A 188 15.60 -1.18 25.19
C ILE A 188 15.38 0.09 24.37
N VAL A 189 14.99 1.16 25.09
CA VAL A 189 14.83 2.50 24.52
C VAL A 189 16.03 3.43 24.78
N GLY A 190 16.97 3.02 25.61
CA GLY A 190 18.13 3.85 26.02
C GLY A 190 19.34 3.77 25.08
N ALA A 191 19.21 3.22 23.89
CA ALA A 191 20.25 3.09 22.88
C ALA A 191 19.88 3.84 21.59
N ALA A 192 20.69 3.70 20.54
CA ALA A 192 20.39 4.18 19.20
C ALA A 192 19.83 3.05 18.32
N GLY A 193 19.01 3.42 17.34
CA GLY A 193 18.44 2.51 16.35
C GLY A 193 18.49 3.08 14.94
N ALA A 194 18.91 2.27 13.99
CA ALA A 194 18.98 2.68 12.58
C ALA A 194 17.61 2.90 11.99
N ILE A 195 17.44 4.02 11.28
CA ILE A 195 16.23 4.38 10.56
C ILE A 195 16.49 4.60 9.08
N GLY A 196 15.47 4.34 8.26
CA GLY A 196 15.46 4.64 6.84
C GLY A 196 14.78 5.96 6.50
N SER A 197 15.05 6.45 5.29
CA SER A 197 14.45 7.67 4.72
C SER A 197 13.39 7.33 3.68
N PRO A 198 12.18 7.88 3.76
CA PRO A 198 11.15 7.69 2.74
C PRO A 198 11.41 8.45 1.44
N THR A 199 12.26 9.49 1.48
CA THR A 199 12.55 10.41 0.36
C THR A 199 13.87 10.10 -0.33
N ASP A 200 14.69 9.19 0.20
CA ASP A 200 15.95 8.79 -0.40
C ASP A 200 15.73 7.53 -1.27
N ASN A 201 16.27 7.52 -2.47
CA ASN A 201 16.27 6.35 -3.37
C ASN A 201 17.68 5.81 -3.65
N SER A 202 18.71 6.37 -3.02
CA SER A 202 20.09 5.89 -3.10
C SER A 202 20.33 4.68 -2.20
N THR A 203 21.58 4.24 -2.08
CA THR A 203 21.97 3.16 -1.15
C THR A 203 21.68 3.48 0.32
N ASN A 204 21.45 4.76 0.67
CA ASN A 204 21.23 5.22 2.05
C ASN A 204 19.75 5.17 2.49
N TRP A 205 18.83 4.74 1.62
CA TRP A 205 17.42 4.71 1.97
C TRP A 205 17.10 3.87 3.23
N LEU A 206 17.97 2.87 3.55
CA LEU A 206 17.86 2.02 4.75
C LEU A 206 18.59 2.56 5.97
N LEU A 207 19.58 3.44 5.77
CA LEU A 207 20.38 4.01 6.85
C LEU A 207 20.56 5.51 6.62
N SER A 208 19.57 6.28 7.04
CA SER A 208 19.58 7.74 6.97
C SER A 208 19.98 8.39 8.29
N GLY A 209 20.04 7.62 9.37
CA GLY A 209 20.41 8.08 10.71
C GLY A 209 20.22 7.00 11.75
N ALA A 210 20.62 7.32 12.99
CA ALA A 210 20.47 6.46 14.16
C ALA A 210 19.99 7.27 15.37
N PRO A 211 18.71 7.65 15.43
CA PRO A 211 18.17 8.38 16.59
C PRO A 211 18.10 7.52 17.83
N GLY A 212 17.79 8.14 18.97
CA GLY A 212 17.55 7.43 20.21
C GLY A 212 16.31 6.52 20.12
N CYS A 213 16.38 5.33 20.70
CA CYS A 213 15.28 4.36 20.67
C CYS A 213 14.03 4.78 21.46
N THR A 214 14.08 5.94 22.13
CA THR A 214 12.89 6.61 22.72
C THR A 214 12.00 7.25 21.67
N GLU A 215 12.53 7.54 20.49
CA GLU A 215 11.73 8.05 19.37
C GLU A 215 10.80 6.98 18.84
N SER A 216 9.71 7.42 18.21
CA SER A 216 8.70 6.53 17.65
C SER A 216 8.68 6.63 16.13
N HIS A 217 8.92 5.52 15.46
CA HIS A 217 8.87 5.40 14.00
C HIS A 217 7.96 4.25 13.58
N PRO A 218 7.30 4.35 12.43
CA PRO A 218 6.56 3.22 11.87
C PRO A 218 7.51 2.11 11.41
N ILE A 219 6.94 0.94 11.17
CA ILE A 219 7.62 -0.20 10.55
C ILE A 219 7.08 -0.37 9.12
N ILE A 220 7.96 -0.59 8.18
CA ILE A 220 7.56 -1.04 6.85
C ILE A 220 7.44 -2.55 6.88
N CYS A 221 6.38 -3.04 6.28
CA CYS A 221 6.08 -4.46 6.14
C CYS A 221 6.00 -4.80 4.66
N LEU A 222 6.31 -6.02 4.32
CA LEU A 222 6.12 -6.56 2.98
C LEU A 222 5.07 -7.68 2.99
N CYS A 223 4.48 -7.87 1.81
CA CYS A 223 3.43 -8.83 1.52
C CYS A 223 3.72 -9.47 0.16
N TYR A 224 3.72 -10.82 0.07
CA TYR A 224 3.97 -11.56 -1.18
C TYR A 224 3.22 -12.87 -1.24
#